data_17535c5432b2b480c73a687af4f5f020
#
_entry.id   17535c5432b2b480c73a687af4f5f020
#
_cell.length_a   1.000
_cell.length_b   1.000
_cell.length_c   1.000
_cell.angle_alpha   90.00
_cell.angle_beta   90.00
_cell.angle_gamma   90.00
#
_symmetry.space_group_name_H-M   'P 1'
#
loop_
_entity.id
_entity.type
_entity.pdbx_description
1 polymer ?
#
loop_
_entity_poly.entity_id
_entity_poly.type
_entity_poly.pdbx_seq_one_letter_code
_entity_poly.pdbx_strand_id
1 'polypeptide(L)'
;MATTYYQMPTKKMLVWLVIGAIIILIPATLVRCKRVDSSEVGIKFNKLSVTDQGKLKATTCSGYTFYNPITTDVFTYKTNVRQVNYEPFVVQTRDGAKFKMDPNLSYHLIRSKAIDVFGKYRVDLETIEQGYMRTAIYDAYRINANRYAADELIASRALFEDNVKNMLDSTLKNEGFEVEQFTSQIEPPQSLTDMIDAKNAAVQASLKAENLVKEADANAKIAIAKARGEAEAMRIKADGEAYYNRTIAASLSEKIIQEDWIEKWDGKLPTYQGNGTPLISLPK
;
A
#
# COMPACT_ATOMS: atom_id res chain seq x y z
N MET A 1 -59.04 -56.02 56.27
CA MET A 1 -58.21 -54.82 56.41
C MET A 1 -58.81 -53.74 55.54
N ALA A 2 -59.43 -52.70 56.09
CA ALA A 2 -60.03 -51.60 55.35
C ALA A 2 -59.01 -50.48 55.21
N THR A 3 -58.56 -50.25 54.02
CA THR A 3 -57.67 -49.08 53.67
C THR A 3 -58.54 -47.85 53.60
N THR A 4 -58.44 -46.99 54.62
CA THR A 4 -59.07 -45.66 54.68
C THR A 4 -58.36 -44.72 53.73
N TYR A 5 -58.93 -44.42 52.56
CA TYR A 5 -58.47 -43.39 51.71
C TYR A 5 -58.88 -42.02 52.30
N TYR A 6 -57.90 -41.28 52.70
CA TYR A 6 -58.09 -39.91 53.15
C TYR A 6 -58.35 -38.97 51.92
N GLN A 7 -59.67 -38.68 51.72
CA GLN A 7 -60.04 -37.71 50.69
C GLN A 7 -59.81 -36.31 51.23
N MET A 8 -58.76 -35.63 50.75
CA MET A 8 -58.57 -34.21 51.03
C MET A 8 -59.70 -33.37 50.40
N PRO A 9 -60.31 -32.45 51.15
CA PRO A 9 -61.36 -31.59 50.62
C PRO A 9 -60.81 -30.77 49.48
N THR A 10 -61.53 -30.68 48.37
CA THR A 10 -61.14 -30.08 47.10
C THR A 10 -60.52 -28.64 47.24
N LYS A 11 -60.99 -27.85 48.20
CA LYS A 11 -60.46 -26.55 48.54
C LYS A 11 -59.01 -26.59 49.10
N LYS A 12 -58.69 -27.58 49.93
CA LYS A 12 -57.30 -27.72 50.43
C LYS A 12 -56.35 -28.22 49.35
N MET A 13 -56.81 -29.08 48.46
CA MET A 13 -56.04 -29.57 47.34
C MET A 13 -55.69 -28.38 46.35
N LEU A 14 -56.66 -27.48 46.09
CA LEU A 14 -56.42 -26.28 45.26
C LEU A 14 -55.40 -25.32 45.88
N VAL A 15 -55.46 -25.13 47.21
CA VAL A 15 -54.48 -24.32 47.95
C VAL A 15 -53.07 -24.90 47.85
N TRP A 16 -52.93 -26.25 48.01
CA TRP A 16 -51.62 -26.90 47.85
C TRP A 16 -51.08 -26.85 46.39
N LEU A 17 -51.96 -26.91 45.40
CA LEU A 17 -51.61 -26.74 44.01
C LEU A 17 -51.09 -25.27 43.70
N VAL A 18 -51.76 -24.26 44.27
CA VAL A 18 -51.34 -22.84 44.15
C VAL A 18 -50.03 -22.62 44.88
N ILE A 19 -49.85 -23.17 46.08
CA ILE A 19 -48.58 -23.07 46.80
C ILE A 19 -47.45 -23.79 46.04
N GLY A 20 -47.71 -24.96 45.49
CA GLY A 20 -46.77 -25.73 44.66
C GLY A 20 -46.40 -24.94 43.39
N ALA A 21 -47.36 -24.31 42.70
CA ALA A 21 -47.10 -23.46 41.53
C ALA A 21 -46.29 -22.23 41.89
N ILE A 22 -46.54 -21.60 43.05
CA ILE A 22 -45.75 -20.43 43.52
C ILE A 22 -44.31 -20.87 43.86
N ILE A 23 -44.11 -22.02 44.52
CA ILE A 23 -42.78 -22.56 44.85
C ILE A 23 -41.95 -22.87 43.60
N ILE A 24 -42.59 -23.26 42.47
CA ILE A 24 -41.94 -23.51 41.21
C ILE A 24 -41.71 -22.23 40.39
N LEU A 25 -42.71 -21.32 40.37
CA LEU A 25 -42.64 -20.07 39.62
C LEU A 25 -41.61 -19.07 40.18
N ILE A 26 -41.47 -18.95 41.48
CA ILE A 26 -40.53 -18.04 42.13
C ILE A 26 -39.05 -18.35 41.75
N PRO A 27 -38.52 -19.57 41.85
CA PRO A 27 -37.15 -19.84 41.40
C PRO A 27 -36.98 -19.77 39.90
N ALA A 28 -37.99 -20.05 39.09
CA ALA A 28 -37.92 -19.90 37.63
C ALA A 28 -37.75 -18.45 37.19
N THR A 29 -38.29 -17.49 37.94
CA THR A 29 -38.09 -16.06 37.69
C THR A 29 -36.80 -15.50 38.29
N LEU A 30 -36.23 -16.17 39.26
CA LEU A 30 -35.00 -15.76 39.97
C LEU A 30 -33.72 -16.27 39.35
N VAL A 31 -33.77 -17.18 38.38
CA VAL A 31 -32.59 -17.73 37.71
C VAL A 31 -32.72 -17.52 36.20
N ARG A 32 -31.79 -16.77 35.64
CA ARG A 32 -31.61 -16.65 34.19
C ARG A 32 -30.32 -17.32 33.75
N CYS A 33 -30.31 -17.85 32.54
CA CYS A 33 -29.13 -18.39 31.89
C CYS A 33 -28.75 -17.50 30.72
N LYS A 34 -27.49 -17.11 30.64
CA LYS A 34 -26.92 -16.42 29.49
C LYS A 34 -25.78 -17.27 28.94
N ARG A 35 -25.80 -17.50 27.63
CA ARG A 35 -24.72 -18.16 26.91
C ARG A 35 -23.69 -17.10 26.51
N VAL A 36 -22.43 -17.35 26.83
CA VAL A 36 -21.27 -16.56 26.44
C VAL A 36 -20.47 -17.42 25.49
N ASP A 37 -20.35 -16.97 24.24
CA ASP A 37 -19.63 -17.72 23.21
C ASP A 37 -18.11 -17.66 23.42
N SER A 38 -17.37 -18.55 22.73
CA SER A 38 -15.90 -18.62 22.84
C SER A 38 -15.19 -17.34 22.35
N SER A 39 -15.82 -16.60 21.44
CA SER A 39 -15.37 -15.30 20.91
C SER A 39 -15.72 -14.10 21.81
N GLU A 40 -16.36 -14.37 22.93
CA GLU A 40 -16.80 -13.35 23.88
C GLU A 40 -16.20 -13.60 25.27
N VAL A 41 -16.12 -12.54 26.06
CA VAL A 41 -15.89 -12.62 27.50
C VAL A 41 -17.12 -12.09 28.23
N GLY A 42 -17.70 -12.93 29.06
CA GLY A 42 -18.80 -12.53 29.97
C GLY A 42 -18.24 -11.93 31.24
N ILE A 43 -18.83 -10.84 31.68
CA ILE A 43 -18.51 -10.16 32.94
C ILE A 43 -19.75 -10.24 33.83
N LYS A 44 -19.67 -11.10 34.85
CA LYS A 44 -20.72 -11.25 35.84
C LYS A 44 -20.42 -10.28 36.98
N PHE A 45 -21.33 -9.36 37.24
CA PHE A 45 -21.15 -8.33 38.28
C PHE A 45 -22.39 -8.27 39.18
N ASN A 46 -22.17 -7.91 40.46
CA ASN A 46 -23.23 -7.72 41.43
C ASN A 46 -23.68 -6.24 41.39
N LYS A 47 -24.99 -6.03 41.19
CA LYS A 47 -25.60 -4.70 41.14
C LYS A 47 -25.62 -4.00 42.50
N LEU A 48 -25.62 -4.76 43.57
CA LEU A 48 -25.83 -4.25 44.92
C LEU A 48 -24.54 -4.15 45.76
N SER A 49 -23.45 -4.76 45.30
CA SER A 49 -22.19 -4.85 46.03
C SER A 49 -21.08 -4.12 45.31
N VAL A 50 -20.49 -3.15 46.01
CA VAL A 50 -19.30 -2.44 45.61
C VAL A 50 -18.18 -2.88 46.54
N THR A 51 -16.94 -3.03 46.04
CA THR A 51 -15.77 -3.32 46.89
C THR A 51 -15.43 -2.08 47.77
N ASP A 52 -14.66 -2.28 48.84
CA ASP A 52 -14.23 -1.21 49.75
C ASP A 52 -13.53 -0.03 49.06
N GLN A 53 -13.04 -0.23 47.81
CA GLN A 53 -12.42 0.81 46.98
C GLN A 53 -13.37 1.41 45.93
N GLY A 54 -14.67 1.18 46.02
CA GLY A 54 -15.66 1.65 45.02
C GLY A 54 -15.67 0.91 43.69
N LYS A 55 -14.88 -0.16 43.54
CA LYS A 55 -14.86 -0.97 42.36
C LYS A 55 -15.99 -2.02 42.38
N LEU A 56 -16.58 -2.29 41.21
CA LEU A 56 -17.58 -3.33 41.06
C LEU A 56 -16.96 -4.71 41.33
N LYS A 57 -17.62 -5.52 42.15
CA LYS A 57 -17.26 -6.94 42.31
C LYS A 57 -17.70 -7.68 41.04
N ALA A 58 -16.75 -7.92 40.14
CA ALA A 58 -16.97 -8.56 38.85
C ALA A 58 -16.06 -9.77 38.68
N THR A 59 -16.53 -10.76 37.96
CA THR A 59 -15.79 -11.99 37.61
C THR A 59 -16.00 -12.32 36.14
N THR A 60 -14.96 -12.83 35.46
CA THR A 60 -15.13 -13.35 34.09
C THR A 60 -15.90 -14.67 34.08
N CYS A 61 -16.74 -14.84 33.11
CA CYS A 61 -17.46 -16.08 32.86
C CYS A 61 -17.46 -16.45 31.36
N SER A 62 -17.61 -17.73 31.07
CA SER A 62 -17.70 -18.29 29.72
C SER A 62 -18.68 -19.46 29.70
N GLY A 63 -19.22 -19.79 28.53
CA GLY A 63 -20.20 -20.84 28.37
C GLY A 63 -21.57 -20.49 28.96
N TYR A 64 -22.29 -21.49 29.50
CA TYR A 64 -23.61 -21.27 30.10
C TYR A 64 -23.44 -20.72 31.52
N THR A 65 -23.84 -19.49 31.74
CA THR A 65 -23.74 -18.81 33.03
C THR A 65 -25.12 -18.57 33.61
N PHE A 66 -25.37 -19.13 34.81
CA PHE A 66 -26.58 -18.90 35.55
C PHE A 66 -26.41 -17.73 36.51
N TYR A 67 -27.39 -16.86 36.56
CA TYR A 67 -27.37 -15.70 37.44
C TYR A 67 -28.76 -15.27 37.89
N ASN A 68 -28.82 -14.58 39.02
CA ASN A 68 -30.05 -14.01 39.53
C ASN A 68 -30.18 -12.55 38.97
N PRO A 69 -31.17 -12.24 38.12
CA PRO A 69 -31.33 -10.94 37.51
C PRO A 69 -31.59 -9.77 38.46
N ILE A 70 -32.01 -10.06 39.68
CA ILE A 70 -32.28 -9.05 40.72
C ILE A 70 -30.97 -8.53 41.29
N THR A 71 -30.04 -9.43 41.63
CA THR A 71 -28.79 -9.08 42.34
C THR A 71 -27.58 -9.00 41.42
N THR A 72 -27.59 -9.71 40.29
CA THR A 72 -26.44 -9.91 39.42
C THR A 72 -26.83 -9.65 37.96
N ASP A 73 -25.91 -9.19 37.17
CA ASP A 73 -26.06 -9.10 35.72
C ASP A 73 -24.83 -9.64 35.02
N VAL A 74 -24.98 -10.00 33.73
CA VAL A 74 -23.90 -10.53 32.90
C VAL A 74 -23.81 -9.69 31.66
N PHE A 75 -22.71 -8.92 31.54
CA PHE A 75 -22.35 -8.15 30.37
C PHE A 75 -21.38 -8.95 29.51
N THR A 76 -21.42 -8.79 28.16
CA THR A 76 -20.55 -9.53 27.26
C THR A 76 -19.81 -8.58 26.34
N TYR A 77 -18.50 -8.76 26.24
CA TYR A 77 -17.67 -8.11 25.24
C TYR A 77 -17.15 -9.12 24.22
N LYS A 78 -17.14 -8.74 22.95
CA LYS A 78 -16.48 -9.52 21.90
C LYS A 78 -14.97 -9.35 22.01
N THR A 79 -14.23 -10.45 21.91
CA THR A 79 -12.76 -10.49 22.01
C THR A 79 -12.09 -10.81 20.68
N ASN A 80 -12.88 -11.04 19.62
CA ASN A 80 -12.37 -11.17 18.25
C ASN A 80 -11.93 -9.82 17.70
N VAL A 81 -11.09 -9.86 16.67
CA VAL A 81 -10.65 -8.64 15.97
C VAL A 81 -11.85 -7.93 15.36
N ARG A 82 -11.96 -6.65 15.64
CA ARG A 82 -12.99 -5.76 15.10
C ARG A 82 -12.31 -4.70 14.23
N GLN A 83 -12.95 -4.38 13.13
CA GLN A 83 -12.53 -3.31 12.23
C GLN A 83 -13.54 -2.16 12.31
N VAL A 84 -13.04 -0.97 12.52
CA VAL A 84 -13.84 0.25 12.64
C VAL A 84 -13.29 1.30 11.68
N ASN A 85 -14.16 1.78 10.82
CA ASN A 85 -13.88 2.92 9.94
C ASN A 85 -14.43 4.18 10.61
N TYR A 86 -13.58 5.18 10.76
CA TYR A 86 -13.98 6.46 11.33
C TYR A 86 -14.23 7.46 10.22
N GLU A 87 -15.13 8.42 10.51
CA GLU A 87 -15.36 9.52 9.60
C GLU A 87 -14.09 10.34 9.39
N PRO A 88 -13.80 10.76 8.16
CA PRO A 88 -12.66 11.59 7.86
C PRO A 88 -12.66 12.89 8.66
N PHE A 89 -11.49 13.30 9.16
CA PHE A 89 -11.31 14.55 9.89
C PHE A 89 -10.08 15.31 9.39
N VAL A 90 -10.01 16.58 9.74
CA VAL A 90 -8.92 17.47 9.29
C VAL A 90 -7.94 17.72 10.44
N VAL A 91 -6.65 17.54 10.18
CA VAL A 91 -5.56 17.92 11.06
C VAL A 91 -4.67 18.96 10.39
N GLN A 92 -3.96 19.73 11.22
CA GLN A 92 -3.03 20.75 10.75
C GLN A 92 -1.60 20.31 11.04
N THR A 93 -0.72 20.54 10.06
CA THR A 93 0.72 20.39 10.19
C THR A 93 1.33 21.60 10.92
N ARG A 94 2.63 21.52 11.23
CA ARG A 94 3.39 22.58 11.90
C ARG A 94 3.32 23.93 11.16
N ASP A 95 3.27 23.91 9.85
CA ASP A 95 3.17 25.09 8.96
C ASP A 95 1.73 25.52 8.64
N GLY A 96 0.74 24.88 9.31
CA GLY A 96 -0.67 25.25 9.19
C GLY A 96 -1.41 24.65 8.00
N ALA A 97 -0.80 23.78 7.20
CA ALA A 97 -1.47 23.10 6.11
C ALA A 97 -2.51 22.09 6.65
N LYS A 98 -3.66 22.01 6.00
CA LYS A 98 -4.79 21.18 6.42
C LYS A 98 -4.81 19.89 5.63
N PHE A 99 -4.58 18.78 6.31
CA PHE A 99 -4.67 17.44 5.74
C PHE A 99 -5.95 16.75 6.19
N LYS A 100 -6.64 16.10 5.26
CA LYS A 100 -7.78 15.25 5.58
C LYS A 100 -7.27 13.82 5.79
N MET A 101 -7.64 13.24 6.94
CA MET A 101 -7.26 11.90 7.37
C MET A 101 -8.50 11.02 7.42
N ASP A 102 -8.39 9.81 6.87
CA ASP A 102 -9.45 8.80 6.87
C ASP A 102 -8.91 7.51 7.52
N PRO A 103 -9.04 7.38 8.87
CA PRO A 103 -8.45 6.28 9.61
C PRO A 103 -9.35 5.05 9.67
N ASN A 104 -8.71 3.89 9.55
CA ASN A 104 -9.29 2.58 9.74
C ASN A 104 -8.49 1.83 10.82
N LEU A 105 -9.17 1.42 11.88
CA LEU A 105 -8.60 0.73 13.03
C LEU A 105 -9.11 -0.71 13.12
N SER A 106 -8.19 -1.67 13.13
CA SER A 106 -8.46 -3.06 13.52
C SER A 106 -7.85 -3.31 14.89
N TYR A 107 -8.65 -3.71 15.83
CA TYR A 107 -8.24 -3.93 17.21
C TYR A 107 -8.99 -5.12 17.83
N HIS A 108 -8.49 -5.60 18.96
CA HIS A 108 -9.23 -6.56 19.80
C HIS A 108 -9.13 -6.18 21.29
N LEU A 109 -10.11 -6.65 22.06
CA LEU A 109 -10.11 -6.48 23.50
C LEU A 109 -9.21 -7.53 24.16
N ILE A 110 -8.28 -7.12 24.99
CA ILE A 110 -7.45 -7.99 25.81
C ILE A 110 -8.33 -8.65 26.87
N ARG A 111 -8.56 -9.97 26.75
CA ARG A 111 -9.48 -10.72 27.60
C ARG A 111 -9.22 -10.54 29.10
N SER A 112 -7.96 -10.49 29.54
CA SER A 112 -7.60 -10.29 30.95
C SER A 112 -7.97 -8.92 31.50
N LYS A 113 -8.05 -7.90 30.63
CA LYS A 113 -8.42 -6.51 31.01
C LYS A 113 -9.91 -6.19 30.85
N ALA A 114 -10.72 -7.15 30.41
CA ALA A 114 -12.14 -6.93 30.18
C ALA A 114 -12.89 -6.41 31.40
N ILE A 115 -12.54 -6.88 32.61
CA ILE A 115 -13.14 -6.40 33.86
C ILE A 115 -12.81 -4.93 34.12
N ASP A 116 -11.55 -4.53 33.86
CA ASP A 116 -11.09 -3.15 34.08
C ASP A 116 -11.78 -2.21 33.09
N VAL A 117 -11.88 -2.61 31.81
CA VAL A 117 -12.62 -1.90 30.76
C VAL A 117 -14.08 -1.70 31.18
N PHE A 118 -14.75 -2.78 31.61
CA PHE A 118 -16.13 -2.70 32.08
C PHE A 118 -16.24 -1.82 33.34
N GLY A 119 -15.31 -1.95 34.28
CA GLY A 119 -15.31 -1.14 35.50
C GLY A 119 -15.21 0.35 35.21
N LYS A 120 -14.44 0.73 34.17
CA LYS A 120 -14.21 2.12 33.78
C LYS A 120 -15.34 2.71 32.93
N TYR A 121 -15.77 1.99 31.89
CA TYR A 121 -16.68 2.53 30.88
C TYR A 121 -18.15 2.14 31.09
N ARG A 122 -18.44 0.91 31.54
CA ARG A 122 -19.79 0.35 31.77
C ARG A 122 -20.74 0.47 30.58
N VAL A 123 -20.21 0.49 29.36
CA VAL A 123 -20.93 0.60 28.10
C VAL A 123 -20.45 -0.48 27.14
N ASP A 124 -21.13 -0.65 26.03
CA ASP A 124 -20.74 -1.57 24.97
C ASP A 124 -19.49 -1.08 24.21
N LEU A 125 -18.88 -1.99 23.43
CA LEU A 125 -17.68 -1.65 22.65
C LEU A 125 -17.94 -0.57 21.61
N GLU A 126 -19.12 -0.56 21.02
CA GLU A 126 -19.50 0.39 19.99
C GLU A 126 -19.53 1.83 20.53
N THR A 127 -20.01 2.01 21.74
CA THR A 127 -19.96 3.31 22.41
C THR A 127 -18.51 3.74 22.74
N ILE A 128 -17.64 2.79 23.12
CA ILE A 128 -16.22 3.07 23.35
C ILE A 128 -15.52 3.42 22.05
N GLU A 129 -15.84 2.72 20.95
CA GLU A 129 -15.33 3.00 19.61
C GLU A 129 -15.62 4.44 19.18
N GLN A 130 -16.88 4.83 19.26
CA GLN A 130 -17.34 6.15 18.83
C GLN A 130 -16.94 7.30 19.77
N GLY A 131 -16.70 7.00 21.02
CA GLY A 131 -16.29 7.97 22.03
C GLY A 131 -14.77 8.03 22.21
N TYR A 132 -14.28 7.18 23.08
CA TYR A 132 -12.90 7.19 23.54
C TYR A 132 -11.89 6.92 22.42
N MET A 133 -12.10 5.84 21.65
CA MET A 133 -11.13 5.47 20.60
C MET A 133 -11.05 6.51 19.49
N ARG A 134 -12.19 7.07 19.07
CA ARG A 134 -12.24 8.18 18.12
C ARG A 134 -11.41 9.37 18.60
N THR A 135 -11.55 9.74 19.86
CA THR A 135 -10.81 10.85 20.46
C THR A 135 -9.31 10.54 20.53
N ALA A 136 -8.94 9.33 20.93
CA ALA A 136 -7.55 8.90 21.00
C ALA A 136 -6.88 8.90 19.60
N ILE A 137 -7.59 8.48 18.56
CA ILE A 137 -7.12 8.55 17.18
C ILE A 137 -6.90 10.00 16.76
N TYR A 138 -7.88 10.86 16.97
CA TYR A 138 -7.77 12.28 16.64
C TYR A 138 -6.58 12.94 17.33
N ASP A 139 -6.37 12.68 18.61
CA ASP A 139 -5.26 13.23 19.39
C ASP A 139 -3.91 12.68 18.90
N ALA A 140 -3.82 11.39 18.57
CA ALA A 140 -2.61 10.79 18.03
C ALA A 140 -2.21 11.46 16.70
N TYR A 141 -3.16 11.67 15.80
CA TYR A 141 -2.90 12.38 14.56
C TYR A 141 -2.51 13.83 14.77
N ARG A 142 -3.26 14.56 15.58
CA ARG A 142 -3.03 15.98 15.87
C ARG A 142 -1.64 16.23 16.45
N ILE A 143 -1.24 15.41 17.43
CA ILE A 143 0.06 15.55 18.09
C ILE A 143 1.20 15.21 17.11
N ASN A 144 1.06 14.16 16.32
CA ASN A 144 2.10 13.80 15.38
C ASN A 144 2.15 14.75 14.18
N ALA A 145 1.01 15.16 13.60
CA ALA A 145 0.97 16.08 12.46
C ALA A 145 1.66 17.43 12.77
N ASN A 146 1.51 17.95 13.98
CA ASN A 146 2.19 19.17 14.42
C ASN A 146 3.73 19.08 14.47
N ARG A 147 4.32 17.89 14.34
CA ARG A 147 5.79 17.71 14.30
C ARG A 147 6.36 17.85 12.90
N TYR A 148 5.54 17.69 11.88
CA TYR A 148 5.94 17.69 10.47
C TYR A 148 5.49 18.97 9.76
N ALA A 149 6.32 19.45 8.81
CA ALA A 149 5.87 20.37 7.79
C ALA A 149 5.08 19.60 6.71
N ALA A 150 4.33 20.31 5.87
CA ALA A 150 3.45 19.68 4.90
C ALA A 150 4.19 18.81 3.87
N ASP A 151 5.30 19.30 3.35
CA ASP A 151 6.18 18.58 2.42
C ASP A 151 6.89 17.39 3.09
N GLU A 152 7.33 17.57 4.34
CA GLU A 152 7.96 16.53 5.16
C GLU A 152 6.98 15.39 5.48
N LEU A 153 5.72 15.72 5.78
CA LEU A 153 4.68 14.72 6.05
C LEU A 153 4.43 13.83 4.83
N ILE A 154 4.41 14.40 3.63
CA ILE A 154 4.23 13.64 2.39
C ILE A 154 5.47 12.78 2.09
N ALA A 155 6.68 13.37 2.23
CA ALA A 155 7.93 12.67 1.95
C ALA A 155 8.19 11.51 2.93
N SER A 156 7.78 11.66 4.20
CA SER A 156 8.02 10.71 5.30
C SER A 156 6.72 10.05 5.78
N ARG A 157 5.76 9.84 4.89
CA ARG A 157 4.43 9.31 5.20
C ARG A 157 4.47 8.04 6.05
N ALA A 158 5.31 7.08 5.68
CA ALA A 158 5.41 5.80 6.39
C ALA A 158 5.85 6.00 7.85
N LEU A 159 6.84 6.86 8.08
CA LEU A 159 7.31 7.18 9.43
C LEU A 159 6.24 7.90 10.26
N PHE A 160 5.47 8.78 9.63
CA PHE A 160 4.34 9.45 10.27
C PHE A 160 3.27 8.45 10.70
N GLU A 161 2.86 7.54 9.80
CA GLU A 161 1.87 6.50 10.09
C GLU A 161 2.34 5.56 11.20
N ASP A 162 3.61 5.16 11.21
CA ASP A 162 4.22 4.34 12.27
C ASP A 162 4.20 5.07 13.63
N ASN A 163 4.53 6.35 13.66
CA ASN A 163 4.50 7.14 14.88
C ASN A 163 3.09 7.28 15.44
N VAL A 164 2.09 7.50 14.57
CA VAL A 164 0.68 7.55 14.97
C VAL A 164 0.23 6.19 15.52
N LYS A 165 0.55 5.09 14.81
CA LYS A 165 0.24 3.72 15.24
C LYS A 165 0.86 3.40 16.60
N ASN A 166 2.12 3.68 16.80
CA ASN A 166 2.84 3.40 18.05
C ASN A 166 2.24 4.19 19.22
N MET A 167 1.91 5.45 19.01
CA MET A 167 1.26 6.29 20.02
C MET A 167 -0.14 5.75 20.35
N LEU A 168 -0.91 5.37 19.34
CA LEU A 168 -2.24 4.83 19.50
C LEU A 168 -2.22 3.47 20.22
N ASP A 169 -1.31 2.56 19.80
CA ASP A 169 -1.15 1.25 20.43
C ASP A 169 -0.80 1.38 21.92
N SER A 170 0.15 2.25 22.27
CA SER A 170 0.50 2.48 23.67
C SER A 170 -0.67 3.04 24.49
N THR A 171 -1.46 3.94 23.89
CA THR A 171 -2.62 4.54 24.55
C THR A 171 -3.74 3.53 24.76
N LEU A 172 -4.09 2.77 23.72
CA LEU A 172 -5.18 1.79 23.77
C LEU A 172 -4.82 0.55 24.58
N LYS A 173 -3.55 0.11 24.57
CA LYS A 173 -3.08 -1.03 25.36
C LYS A 173 -3.17 -0.77 26.87
N ASN A 174 -2.94 0.46 27.30
CA ASN A 174 -3.16 0.85 28.70
C ASN A 174 -4.64 0.72 29.09
N GLU A 175 -5.55 0.98 28.17
CA GLU A 175 -6.99 0.87 28.38
C GLU A 175 -7.53 -0.55 28.20
N GLY A 176 -6.72 -1.51 27.73
CA GLY A 176 -7.12 -2.91 27.58
C GLY A 176 -7.48 -3.33 26.16
N PHE A 177 -7.09 -2.52 25.17
CA PHE A 177 -7.26 -2.83 23.75
C PHE A 177 -5.90 -2.99 23.07
N GLU A 178 -5.78 -3.92 22.15
CA GLU A 178 -4.56 -4.13 21.37
C GLU A 178 -4.84 -3.83 19.89
N VAL A 179 -3.98 -3.02 19.29
CA VAL A 179 -4.08 -2.60 17.89
C VAL A 179 -3.41 -3.65 17.00
N GLU A 180 -4.20 -4.32 16.18
CA GLU A 180 -3.70 -5.27 15.20
C GLU A 180 -3.21 -4.56 13.94
N GLN A 181 -4.07 -3.74 13.37
CA GLN A 181 -3.77 -3.00 12.15
C GLN A 181 -4.32 -1.59 12.24
N PHE A 182 -3.53 -0.65 11.77
CA PHE A 182 -3.94 0.73 11.63
C PHE A 182 -3.53 1.23 10.26
N THR A 183 -4.49 1.71 9.49
CA THR A 183 -4.27 2.26 8.16
C THR A 183 -4.99 3.59 8.05
N SER A 184 -4.45 4.49 7.23
CA SER A 184 -5.13 5.74 6.96
C SER A 184 -4.91 6.19 5.54
N GLN A 185 -5.92 6.82 4.98
CA GLN A 185 -5.78 7.60 3.77
C GLN A 185 -5.47 9.04 4.18
N ILE A 186 -4.42 9.61 3.57
CA ILE A 186 -3.98 10.97 3.83
C ILE A 186 -4.19 11.77 2.55
N GLU A 187 -5.09 12.75 2.60
CA GLU A 187 -5.37 13.65 1.48
C GLU A 187 -4.75 15.02 1.77
N PRO A 188 -3.75 15.45 0.98
CA PRO A 188 -3.15 16.78 1.11
C PRO A 188 -4.12 17.86 0.63
N PRO A 189 -3.94 19.11 1.07
CA PRO A 189 -4.70 20.24 0.55
C PRO A 189 -4.41 20.47 -0.94
N GLN A 190 -5.41 20.88 -1.70
CA GLN A 190 -5.31 21.08 -3.16
C GLN A 190 -4.16 22.00 -3.54
N SER A 191 -3.96 23.09 -2.80
CA SER A 191 -2.85 24.03 -3.04
C SER A 191 -1.47 23.37 -2.99
N LEU A 192 -1.26 22.40 -2.13
CA LEU A 192 -0.02 21.66 -2.02
C LEU A 192 0.12 20.65 -3.17
N THR A 193 -0.96 20.00 -3.55
CA THR A 193 -0.99 19.11 -4.72
C THR A 193 -0.63 19.88 -5.98
N ASP A 194 -1.24 21.05 -6.20
CA ASP A 194 -0.96 21.91 -7.36
C ASP A 194 0.51 22.37 -7.39
N MET A 195 1.09 22.69 -6.24
CA MET A 195 2.53 23.04 -6.14
C MET A 195 3.44 21.86 -6.47
N ILE A 196 3.12 20.67 -5.99
CA ILE A 196 3.88 19.45 -6.29
C ILE A 196 3.79 19.13 -7.78
N ASP A 197 2.62 19.23 -8.37
CA ASP A 197 2.39 18.97 -9.78
C ASP A 197 3.15 19.99 -10.67
N ALA A 198 3.10 21.27 -10.31
CA ALA A 198 3.88 22.30 -10.99
C ALA A 198 5.39 22.06 -10.88
N LYS A 199 5.89 21.67 -9.71
CA LYS A 199 7.29 21.32 -9.50
C LYS A 199 7.70 20.09 -10.34
N ASN A 200 6.86 19.04 -10.33
CA ASN A 200 7.12 17.85 -11.12
C ASN A 200 7.12 18.14 -12.63
N ALA A 201 6.19 18.96 -13.10
CA ALA A 201 6.16 19.42 -14.48
C ALA A 201 7.44 20.20 -14.87
N ALA A 202 7.91 21.10 -14.00
CA ALA A 202 9.15 21.84 -14.21
C ALA A 202 10.38 20.93 -14.24
N VAL A 203 10.48 19.97 -13.34
CA VAL A 203 11.56 18.97 -13.32
C VAL A 203 11.53 18.11 -14.59
N GLN A 204 10.35 17.65 -15.01
CA GLN A 204 10.22 16.88 -16.25
C GLN A 204 10.59 17.70 -17.50
N ALA A 205 10.21 18.98 -17.55
CA ALA A 205 10.60 19.88 -18.63
C ALA A 205 12.13 20.08 -18.69
N SER A 206 12.78 20.24 -17.53
CA SER A 206 14.24 20.35 -17.43
C SER A 206 14.95 19.07 -17.89
N LEU A 207 14.49 17.90 -17.44
CA LEU A 207 15.04 16.61 -17.86
C LEU A 207 14.86 16.37 -19.37
N LYS A 208 13.71 16.77 -19.91
CA LYS A 208 13.45 16.67 -21.35
C LYS A 208 14.39 17.59 -22.14
N ALA A 209 14.60 18.82 -21.69
CA ALA A 209 15.54 19.74 -22.32
C ALA A 209 16.98 19.20 -22.27
N GLU A 210 17.42 18.66 -21.13
CA GLU A 210 18.74 18.04 -20.99
C GLU A 210 18.92 16.85 -21.94
N ASN A 211 17.90 15.99 -22.05
CA ASN A 211 17.92 14.83 -22.94
C ASN A 211 17.98 15.25 -24.40
N LEU A 212 17.25 16.30 -24.82
CA LEU A 212 17.35 16.87 -26.17
C LEU A 212 18.75 17.39 -26.50
N VAL A 213 19.41 18.05 -25.54
CA VAL A 213 20.81 18.50 -25.71
C VAL A 213 21.73 17.28 -25.87
N LYS A 214 21.61 16.27 -25.03
CA LYS A 214 22.42 15.05 -25.13
C LYS A 214 22.18 14.30 -26.44
N GLU A 215 20.95 14.25 -26.92
CA GLU A 215 20.60 13.66 -28.21
C GLU A 215 21.21 14.43 -29.38
N ALA A 216 21.12 15.77 -29.38
CA ALA A 216 21.73 16.64 -30.40
C ALA A 216 23.24 16.44 -30.41
N ASP A 217 23.90 16.39 -29.26
CA ASP A 217 25.34 16.17 -29.12
C ASP A 217 25.76 14.79 -29.65
N ALA A 218 24.95 13.75 -29.31
CA ALA A 218 25.19 12.41 -29.83
C ALA A 218 25.05 12.35 -31.37
N ASN A 219 23.98 12.95 -31.89
CA ASN A 219 23.76 13.03 -33.35
C ASN A 219 24.87 13.80 -34.07
N ALA A 220 25.35 14.90 -33.51
CA ALA A 220 26.49 15.64 -34.04
C ALA A 220 27.77 14.79 -34.08
N LYS A 221 28.05 14.05 -33.00
CA LYS A 221 29.21 13.13 -32.95
C LYS A 221 29.09 12.00 -33.99
N ILE A 222 27.91 11.44 -34.13
CA ILE A 222 27.62 10.39 -35.16
C ILE A 222 27.84 10.96 -36.57
N ALA A 223 27.34 12.17 -36.86
CA ALA A 223 27.52 12.80 -38.17
C ALA A 223 28.98 13.07 -38.45
N ILE A 224 29.74 13.58 -37.47
CA ILE A 224 31.20 13.80 -37.60
C ILE A 224 31.95 12.47 -37.85
N ALA A 225 31.62 11.42 -37.07
CA ALA A 225 32.23 10.09 -37.21
C ALA A 225 31.94 9.49 -38.59
N LYS A 226 30.72 9.64 -39.08
CA LYS A 226 30.30 9.19 -40.41
C LYS A 226 31.07 9.94 -41.51
N ALA A 227 31.12 11.25 -41.47
CA ALA A 227 31.85 12.07 -42.45
C ALA A 227 33.36 11.74 -42.46
N ARG A 228 33.97 11.54 -41.29
CA ARG A 228 35.37 11.08 -41.19
C ARG A 228 35.58 9.69 -41.80
N GLY A 229 34.66 8.74 -41.50
CA GLY A 229 34.71 7.39 -42.06
C GLY A 229 34.58 7.42 -43.59
N GLU A 230 33.68 8.21 -44.16
CA GLU A 230 33.49 8.37 -45.61
C GLU A 230 34.73 8.99 -46.28
N ALA A 231 35.29 10.05 -45.69
CA ALA A 231 36.50 10.69 -46.17
C ALA A 231 37.71 9.72 -46.14
N GLU A 232 37.87 8.97 -45.07
CA GLU A 232 38.95 7.97 -44.95
C GLU A 232 38.76 6.80 -45.94
N ALA A 233 37.52 6.32 -46.14
CA ALA A 233 37.22 5.31 -47.15
C ALA A 233 37.53 5.79 -48.57
N MET A 234 37.21 7.06 -48.91
CA MET A 234 37.56 7.65 -50.20
C MET A 234 39.09 7.75 -50.37
N ARG A 235 39.82 8.15 -49.32
CA ARG A 235 41.27 8.23 -49.32
C ARG A 235 41.90 6.85 -49.57
N ILE A 236 41.49 5.83 -48.85
CA ILE A 236 41.98 4.46 -48.99
C ILE A 236 41.68 3.94 -50.38
N LYS A 237 40.50 4.22 -50.94
CA LYS A 237 40.15 3.84 -52.31
C LYS A 237 41.03 4.54 -53.31
N ALA A 238 41.24 5.87 -53.21
CA ALA A 238 42.12 6.61 -54.12
C ALA A 238 43.59 6.17 -54.03
N ASP A 239 44.08 5.88 -52.81
CA ASP A 239 45.44 5.37 -52.60
C ASP A 239 45.58 3.95 -53.22
N GLY A 240 44.56 3.10 -53.09
CA GLY A 240 44.49 1.78 -53.70
C GLY A 240 44.50 1.87 -55.26
N GLU A 241 43.68 2.73 -55.83
CA GLU A 241 43.66 3.00 -57.28
C GLU A 241 45.01 3.57 -57.78
N ALA A 242 45.59 4.49 -57.05
CA ALA A 242 46.91 5.06 -57.38
C ALA A 242 48.02 4.00 -57.32
N TYR A 243 47.99 3.10 -56.30
CA TYR A 243 48.92 1.98 -56.19
C TYR A 243 48.73 1.00 -57.34
N TYR A 244 47.49 0.62 -57.66
CA TYR A 244 47.14 -0.25 -58.76
C TYR A 244 47.69 0.35 -60.11
N ASN A 245 47.37 1.60 -60.39
CA ASN A 245 47.82 2.27 -61.61
C ASN A 245 49.36 2.40 -61.71
N ARG A 246 50.07 2.65 -60.58
CA ARG A 246 51.56 2.65 -60.60
C ARG A 246 52.11 1.29 -60.84
N THR A 247 51.52 0.26 -60.26
CA THR A 247 51.97 -1.16 -60.43
C THR A 247 51.75 -1.60 -61.87
N ILE A 248 50.61 -1.29 -62.48
CA ILE A 248 50.36 -1.55 -63.90
C ILE A 248 51.33 -0.78 -64.77
N ALA A 249 51.48 0.53 -64.55
CA ALA A 249 52.41 1.35 -65.34
C ALA A 249 53.86 0.85 -65.25
N ALA A 250 54.27 0.32 -64.08
CA ALA A 250 55.61 -0.29 -63.92
C ALA A 250 55.73 -1.67 -64.56
N SER A 251 54.66 -2.42 -64.70
CA SER A 251 54.63 -3.77 -65.33
C SER A 251 54.38 -3.76 -66.81
N LEU A 252 53.79 -2.70 -67.35
CA LEU A 252 53.54 -2.54 -68.81
C LEU A 252 54.81 -2.22 -69.52
N SER A 253 55.52 -3.23 -70.04
CA SER A 253 56.56 -3.06 -71.04
C SER A 253 55.90 -2.89 -72.42
N GLU A 254 56.64 -2.19 -73.30
CA GLU A 254 56.19 -1.97 -74.68
C GLU A 254 55.80 -3.21 -75.43
N LYS A 255 56.44 -4.34 -75.07
CA LYS A 255 56.10 -5.71 -75.62
C LYS A 255 54.74 -6.25 -75.15
N ILE A 256 54.36 -6.04 -73.90
CA ILE A 256 53.09 -6.52 -73.38
C ILE A 256 51.94 -5.72 -73.97
N ILE A 257 52.11 -4.39 -74.18
CA ILE A 257 51.11 -3.60 -74.89
C ILE A 257 50.92 -4.09 -76.36
N GLN A 258 51.98 -4.47 -76.99
CA GLN A 258 51.91 -5.06 -78.34
C GLN A 258 51.22 -6.42 -78.37
N GLU A 259 51.48 -7.29 -77.39
CA GLU A 259 50.81 -8.62 -77.27
C GLU A 259 49.30 -8.45 -77.04
N ASP A 260 48.89 -7.55 -76.06
CA ASP A 260 47.50 -7.25 -75.83
C ASP A 260 46.76 -6.65 -77.01
N TRP A 261 47.49 -5.85 -77.82
CA TRP A 261 46.96 -5.32 -79.07
C TRP A 261 46.72 -6.41 -80.08
N ILE A 262 47.68 -7.36 -80.24
CA ILE A 262 47.58 -8.48 -81.13
C ILE A 262 46.46 -9.44 -80.75
N GLU A 263 46.29 -9.72 -79.45
CA GLU A 263 45.26 -10.60 -78.95
C GLU A 263 43.83 -10.00 -79.08
N LYS A 264 43.70 -8.73 -78.97
CA LYS A 264 42.40 -8.06 -79.14
C LYS A 264 42.09 -7.58 -80.53
N TRP A 265 43.03 -7.81 -81.50
CA TRP A 265 42.81 -7.44 -82.87
C TRP A 265 41.91 -8.46 -83.59
N ASP A 266 40.80 -7.98 -84.13
CA ASP A 266 39.79 -8.81 -84.86
C ASP A 266 40.21 -9.17 -86.30
N GLY A 267 41.45 -8.91 -86.65
CA GLY A 267 42.02 -9.25 -88.00
C GLY A 267 41.55 -8.36 -89.13
N LYS A 268 40.80 -7.24 -88.81
CA LYS A 268 40.31 -6.35 -89.87
C LYS A 268 41.11 -5.03 -89.86
N LEU A 269 41.58 -4.59 -90.99
CA LEU A 269 42.20 -3.29 -91.18
C LEU A 269 41.11 -2.17 -91.03
N PRO A 270 41.41 -1.08 -90.33
CA PRO A 270 40.49 0.05 -90.24
C PRO A 270 40.17 0.62 -91.65
N THR A 271 38.88 0.75 -91.92
CA THR A 271 38.28 1.09 -93.18
C THR A 271 38.38 2.61 -93.48
N TYR A 272 39.10 3.38 -92.68
CA TYR A 272 39.27 4.82 -92.90
C TYR A 272 40.56 5.14 -93.61
N GLN A 273 40.47 5.40 -94.94
CA GLN A 273 41.52 6.13 -95.72
C GLN A 273 41.27 7.61 -95.56
N GLY A 274 41.86 8.20 -94.53
CA GLY A 274 41.97 9.64 -94.42
C GLY A 274 43.41 10.03 -94.40
N ASN A 275 43.72 11.20 -94.96
CA ASN A 275 45.09 11.74 -95.17
C ASN A 275 45.71 12.17 -93.82
N GLY A 276 45.60 11.41 -92.76
CA GLY A 276 46.18 11.62 -91.49
C GLY A 276 47.29 10.65 -91.18
N THR A 277 48.34 11.13 -90.56
CA THR A 277 49.49 10.32 -90.13
C THR A 277 48.96 9.19 -89.24
N PRO A 278 49.36 7.95 -89.42
CA PRO A 278 48.89 6.86 -88.55
C PRO A 278 49.35 7.08 -87.15
N LEU A 279 48.38 6.95 -86.21
CA LEU A 279 48.61 7.10 -84.78
C LEU A 279 49.55 6.03 -84.17
N ILE A 280 50.01 5.08 -85.00
CA ILE A 280 50.93 4.05 -84.59
C ILE A 280 51.99 3.85 -85.64
N SER A 281 53.25 4.23 -85.31
CA SER A 281 54.40 3.81 -86.07
C SER A 281 54.83 2.39 -85.58
N LEU A 282 54.73 1.39 -86.41
CA LEU A 282 55.37 0.11 -86.16
C LEU A 282 56.89 0.26 -86.26
N PRO A 283 57.66 -0.13 -85.26
CA PRO A 283 59.13 -0.15 -85.38
C PRO A 283 59.52 -1.20 -86.40
N LYS A 284 60.48 -0.89 -87.24
CA LYS A 284 61.08 -1.82 -88.24
C LYS A 284 61.84 -2.94 -87.53
#